data_35b08eeb7a8cbf7781502b6083f772e3
#
_entry.id   35b08eeb7a8cbf7781502b6083f772e3
#
_cell.length_a   1.000
_cell.length_b   1.000
_cell.length_c   1.000
_cell.angle_alpha   90.00
_cell.angle_beta   90.00
_cell.angle_gamma   90.00
#
_symmetry.space_group_name_H-M   'P 1'
#
loop_
_entity.id
_entity.type
_entity.pdbx_description
1 polymer ?
#
loop_
_entity_poly.entity_id
_entity_poly.type
_entity_poly.pdbx_seq_one_letter_code
_entity_poly.pdbx_strand_id
1 'polypeptide(L)'
;MNYTFEDFLNPAVLPGAIVYAIVFTLLAVLLARLVHLLIQRSMRRATDRTGFRFIDQLLQVLIFIVMAILYAQLVPPLRSLGTAMLASVSIASIVVGIAAQSTLGNLIAGFALLFYRPFRVGDQVQLATPKGLVTAVVDSMTLGYTILHDSENNQIIVPNSVMASVVIIRLNQKQP
;
A
#
# COMPACT_ATOMS: atom_id res chain seq x y z
N MET A 1 -22.73 42.79 15.68
CA MET A 1 -22.40 41.47 16.28
C MET A 1 -21.00 41.60 16.83
N ASN A 2 -20.83 41.72 18.15
CA ASN A 2 -19.51 41.84 18.75
C ASN A 2 -19.03 40.45 19.10
N TYR A 3 -18.12 39.94 18.29
CA TYR A 3 -17.46 38.66 18.57
C TYR A 3 -16.42 38.82 19.68
N THR A 4 -16.41 37.92 20.65
CA THR A 4 -15.41 37.82 21.71
C THR A 4 -14.26 36.91 21.27
N PHE A 5 -13.12 36.95 21.97
CA PHE A 5 -11.97 36.08 21.67
C PHE A 5 -12.35 34.58 21.80
N GLU A 6 -13.28 34.26 22.69
CA GLU A 6 -13.79 32.87 22.88
C GLU A 6 -14.55 32.35 21.65
N ASP A 7 -15.21 33.23 20.87
CA ASP A 7 -15.93 32.87 19.67
C ASP A 7 -15.00 32.38 18.54
N PHE A 8 -13.75 32.85 18.51
CA PHE A 8 -12.74 32.39 17.56
C PHE A 8 -12.15 31.02 17.92
N LEU A 9 -12.28 30.59 19.17
CA LEU A 9 -11.84 29.27 19.65
C LEU A 9 -12.96 28.24 19.63
N ASN A 10 -14.21 28.68 19.41
CA ASN A 10 -15.37 27.78 19.42
C ASN A 10 -15.74 27.34 17.99
N PRO A 11 -15.53 26.06 17.62
CA PRO A 11 -15.85 25.58 16.25
C PRO A 11 -17.36 25.54 15.95
N ALA A 12 -18.23 25.75 16.94
CA ALA A 12 -19.68 25.80 16.75
C ALA A 12 -20.16 27.14 16.19
N VAL A 13 -19.33 28.18 16.31
CA VAL A 13 -19.64 29.54 15.86
C VAL A 13 -18.89 29.83 14.55
N LEU A 14 -19.50 30.64 13.67
CA LEU A 14 -18.91 30.92 12.35
C LEU A 14 -17.45 31.39 12.38
N PRO A 15 -17.03 32.38 13.21
CA PRO A 15 -15.64 32.79 13.25
C PRO A 15 -14.68 31.68 13.70
N GLY A 16 -15.07 30.87 14.69
CA GLY A 16 -14.28 29.72 15.11
C GLY A 16 -14.17 28.66 14.00
N ALA A 17 -15.27 28.31 13.35
CA ALA A 17 -15.25 27.38 12.22
C ALA A 17 -14.28 27.82 11.11
N ILE A 18 -14.22 29.11 10.79
CA ILE A 18 -13.29 29.69 9.81
C ILE A 18 -11.85 29.53 10.28
N VAL A 19 -11.56 29.84 11.55
CA VAL A 19 -10.19 29.68 12.12
C VAL A 19 -9.74 28.23 12.03
N TYR A 20 -10.60 27.27 12.42
CA TYR A 20 -10.30 25.85 12.28
C TYR A 20 -10.12 25.41 10.83
N ALA A 21 -10.91 25.94 9.88
CA ALA A 21 -10.73 25.67 8.44
C ALA A 21 -9.33 26.11 7.96
N ILE A 22 -8.89 27.29 8.36
CA ILE A 22 -7.55 27.79 8.03
C ILE A 22 -6.47 26.92 8.64
N VAL A 23 -6.59 26.57 9.92
CA VAL A 23 -5.62 25.70 10.64
C VAL A 23 -5.53 24.34 9.98
N PHE A 24 -6.66 23.66 9.70
CA PHE A 24 -6.66 22.36 9.05
C PHE A 24 -6.10 22.40 7.64
N THR A 25 -6.39 23.47 6.88
CA THR A 25 -5.84 23.67 5.53
C THR A 25 -4.32 23.87 5.59
N LEU A 26 -3.83 24.71 6.49
CA LEU A 26 -2.38 24.93 6.68
C LEU A 26 -1.68 23.64 7.11
N LEU A 27 -2.29 22.87 8.01
CA LEU A 27 -1.76 21.60 8.46
C LEU A 27 -1.73 20.58 7.32
N ALA A 28 -2.81 20.50 6.49
CA ALA A 28 -2.85 19.65 5.31
C ALA A 28 -1.73 20.00 4.32
N VAL A 29 -1.53 21.29 4.03
CA VAL A 29 -0.48 21.75 3.13
C VAL A 29 0.91 21.45 3.72
N LEU A 30 1.11 21.66 5.02
CA LEU A 30 2.36 21.34 5.70
C LEU A 30 2.69 19.84 5.61
N LEU A 31 1.73 18.98 5.93
CA LEU A 31 1.88 17.53 5.83
C LEU A 31 2.14 17.07 4.40
N ALA A 32 1.38 17.60 3.44
CA ALA A 32 1.58 17.29 2.02
C ALA A 32 2.98 17.71 1.53
N ARG A 33 3.47 18.89 1.93
CA ARG A 33 4.83 19.33 1.62
C ARG A 33 5.91 18.47 2.29
N LEU A 34 5.70 18.06 3.54
CA LEU A 34 6.62 17.19 4.25
C LEU A 34 6.74 15.84 3.54
N VAL A 35 5.61 15.20 3.21
CA VAL A 35 5.57 13.94 2.46
C VAL A 35 6.24 14.09 1.10
N HIS A 36 5.93 15.15 0.37
CA HIS A 36 6.55 15.46 -0.91
C HIS A 36 8.08 15.56 -0.81
N LEU A 37 8.60 16.28 0.20
CA LEU A 37 10.05 16.41 0.43
C LEU A 37 10.71 15.09 0.79
N LEU A 38 10.05 14.24 1.60
CA LEU A 38 10.54 12.90 1.95
C LEU A 38 10.63 12.00 0.72
N ILE A 39 9.57 11.99 -0.10
CA ILE A 39 9.55 11.21 -1.34
C ILE A 39 10.60 11.72 -2.32
N GLN A 40 10.76 13.01 -2.49
CA GLN A 40 11.80 13.59 -3.36
C GLN A 40 13.22 13.22 -2.92
N ARG A 41 13.48 13.16 -1.60
CA ARG A 41 14.78 12.69 -1.09
C ARG A 41 15.05 11.23 -1.45
N SER A 42 14.03 10.38 -1.35
CA SER A 42 14.11 8.96 -1.77
C SER A 42 14.31 8.82 -3.27
N MET A 43 13.64 9.64 -4.09
CA MET A 43 13.74 9.61 -5.55
C MET A 43 15.13 9.95 -6.09
N ARG A 44 15.95 10.71 -5.36
CA ARG A 44 17.30 11.05 -5.82
C ARG A 44 18.22 9.84 -6.01
N ARG A 45 17.87 8.69 -5.41
CA ARG A 45 18.63 7.42 -5.50
C ARG A 45 17.96 6.38 -6.40
N ALA A 46 16.78 6.65 -6.93
CA ALA A 46 16.00 5.70 -7.71
C ALA A 46 16.16 5.95 -9.22
N THR A 47 16.29 4.87 -9.99
CA THR A 47 16.43 4.89 -11.45
C THR A 47 15.06 5.16 -12.12
N ASP A 48 13.95 4.73 -11.52
CA ASP A 48 12.59 4.95 -12.02
C ASP A 48 11.84 5.95 -11.14
N ARG A 49 11.41 7.06 -11.76
CA ARG A 49 10.73 8.18 -11.09
C ARG A 49 9.21 8.14 -11.23
N THR A 50 8.67 7.32 -12.11
CA THR A 50 7.24 7.33 -12.45
C THR A 50 6.39 6.83 -11.29
N GLY A 51 6.77 5.70 -10.69
CA GLY A 51 6.06 5.12 -9.54
C GLY A 51 6.02 6.06 -8.34
N PHE A 52 7.14 6.74 -8.05
CA PHE A 52 7.21 7.68 -6.92
C PHE A 52 6.31 8.91 -7.09
N ARG A 53 6.16 9.43 -8.32
CA ARG A 53 5.23 10.54 -8.60
C ARG A 53 3.78 10.14 -8.35
N PHE A 54 3.41 8.95 -8.77
CA PHE A 54 2.05 8.43 -8.54
C PHE A 54 1.75 8.29 -7.05
N ILE A 55 2.69 7.71 -6.27
CA ILE A 55 2.56 7.56 -4.82
C ILE A 55 2.47 8.94 -4.15
N ASP A 56 3.29 9.90 -4.56
CA ASP A 56 3.28 11.26 -4.03
C ASP A 56 1.91 11.93 -4.22
N GLN A 57 1.35 11.89 -5.43
CA GLN A 57 0.03 12.45 -5.72
C GLN A 57 -1.07 11.75 -4.93
N LEU A 58 -1.03 10.42 -4.85
CA LEU A 58 -2.01 9.63 -4.10
C LEU A 58 -2.01 10.00 -2.62
N LEU A 59 -0.83 10.09 -2.00
CA LEU A 59 -0.69 10.47 -0.60
C LEU A 59 -1.15 11.90 -0.33
N GLN A 60 -0.87 12.84 -1.22
CA GLN A 60 -1.36 14.21 -1.09
C GLN A 60 -2.89 14.26 -1.10
N VAL A 61 -3.54 13.59 -2.07
CA VAL A 61 -5.01 13.52 -2.13
C VAL A 61 -5.57 12.90 -0.86
N LEU A 62 -4.97 11.81 -0.36
CA LEU A 62 -5.39 11.15 0.86
C LEU A 62 -5.28 12.08 2.10
N ILE A 63 -4.20 12.83 2.22
CA ILE A 63 -4.01 13.82 3.29
C ILE A 63 -5.14 14.85 3.28
N PHE A 64 -5.46 15.42 2.11
CA PHE A 64 -6.54 16.42 2.01
C PHE A 64 -7.91 15.83 2.36
N ILE A 65 -8.20 14.60 1.91
CA ILE A 65 -9.46 13.90 2.26
C ILE A 65 -9.55 13.69 3.77
N VAL A 66 -8.50 13.15 4.40
CA VAL A 66 -8.48 12.90 5.85
C VAL A 66 -8.65 14.20 6.63
N MET A 67 -7.94 15.27 6.25
CA MET A 67 -8.03 16.56 6.93
C MET A 67 -9.41 17.20 6.76
N ALA A 68 -10.06 17.05 5.60
CA ALA A 68 -11.43 17.51 5.37
C ALA A 68 -12.44 16.77 6.26
N ILE A 69 -12.29 15.44 6.41
CA ILE A 69 -13.14 14.62 7.29
C ILE A 69 -12.94 15.05 8.75
N LEU A 70 -11.69 15.20 9.21
CA LEU A 70 -11.40 15.60 10.59
C LEU A 70 -11.96 16.99 10.89
N TYR A 71 -11.83 17.93 9.97
CA TYR A 71 -12.43 19.24 10.09
C TYR A 71 -13.97 19.16 10.18
N ALA A 72 -14.61 18.40 9.28
CA ALA A 72 -16.07 18.25 9.30
C ALA A 72 -16.57 17.57 10.58
N GLN A 73 -15.80 16.65 11.17
CA GLN A 73 -16.15 16.02 12.46
C GLN A 73 -16.00 16.98 13.65
N LEU A 74 -15.04 17.90 13.57
CA LEU A 74 -14.78 18.85 14.67
C LEU A 74 -15.81 19.98 14.71
N VAL A 75 -16.29 20.46 13.57
CA VAL A 75 -17.23 21.55 13.43
C VAL A 75 -18.68 21.03 13.58
N PRO A 76 -19.41 21.33 14.67
CA PRO A 76 -20.73 20.75 14.95
C PRO A 76 -21.74 20.86 13.81
N PRO A 77 -21.87 22.00 13.09
CA PRO A 77 -22.79 22.10 11.94
C PRO A 77 -22.43 21.17 10.77
N LEU A 78 -21.18 20.71 10.66
CA LEU A 78 -20.69 19.85 9.58
C LEU A 78 -20.56 18.38 9.98
N ARG A 79 -20.86 18.01 11.24
CA ARG A 79 -20.66 16.66 11.76
C ARG A 79 -21.43 15.59 10.97
N SER A 80 -22.65 15.88 10.54
CA SER A 80 -23.43 14.96 9.69
C SER A 80 -22.75 14.69 8.36
N LEU A 81 -22.19 15.74 7.75
CA LEU A 81 -21.39 15.61 6.52
C LEU A 81 -20.12 14.78 6.77
N GLY A 82 -19.39 15.05 7.84
CA GLY A 82 -18.21 14.28 8.23
C GLY A 82 -18.53 12.80 8.43
N THR A 83 -19.65 12.48 9.07
CA THR A 83 -20.11 11.09 9.24
C THR A 83 -20.46 10.44 7.91
N ALA A 84 -21.13 11.15 7.01
CA ALA A 84 -21.45 10.66 5.67
C ALA A 84 -20.17 10.42 4.84
N MET A 85 -19.17 11.30 4.96
CA MET A 85 -17.86 11.10 4.32
C MET A 85 -17.14 9.85 4.84
N LEU A 86 -17.14 9.61 6.16
CA LEU A 86 -16.57 8.41 6.76
C LEU A 86 -17.26 7.13 6.25
N ALA A 87 -18.59 7.14 6.17
CA ALA A 87 -19.35 6.01 5.63
C ALA A 87 -18.94 5.75 4.16
N SER A 88 -18.85 6.81 3.34
CA SER A 88 -18.41 6.71 1.95
C SER A 88 -17.00 6.15 1.80
N VAL A 89 -16.05 6.63 2.63
CA VAL A 89 -14.67 6.11 2.66
C VAL A 89 -14.63 4.63 3.07
N SER A 90 -15.49 4.21 4.01
CA SER A 90 -15.59 2.82 4.43
C SER A 90 -16.01 1.92 3.28
N ILE A 91 -17.03 2.30 2.51
CA ILE A 91 -17.47 1.56 1.32
C ILE A 91 -16.37 1.54 0.25
N ALA A 92 -15.77 2.70 -0.03
CA ALA A 92 -14.68 2.81 -1.00
C ALA A 92 -13.48 1.92 -0.61
N SER A 93 -13.16 1.84 0.69
CA SER A 93 -12.07 1.00 1.20
C SER A 93 -12.31 -0.48 0.95
N ILE A 94 -13.56 -0.95 1.06
CA ILE A 94 -13.92 -2.34 0.74
C ILE A 94 -13.68 -2.62 -0.75
N VAL A 95 -14.12 -1.73 -1.63
CA VAL A 95 -13.94 -1.87 -3.07
C VAL A 95 -12.46 -1.88 -3.44
N VAL A 96 -11.67 -0.96 -2.89
CA VAL A 96 -10.21 -0.90 -3.10
C VAL A 96 -9.53 -2.15 -2.54
N GLY A 97 -9.97 -2.65 -1.37
CA GLY A 97 -9.45 -3.88 -0.76
C GLY A 97 -9.67 -5.10 -1.65
N ILE A 98 -10.86 -5.26 -2.22
CA ILE A 98 -11.16 -6.32 -3.18
C ILE A 98 -10.31 -6.18 -4.45
N ALA A 99 -10.18 -4.97 -4.99
CA ALA A 99 -9.34 -4.71 -6.16
C ALA A 99 -7.86 -5.03 -5.91
N ALA A 100 -7.36 -4.78 -4.69
CA ALA A 100 -5.98 -5.02 -4.28
C ALA A 100 -5.73 -6.46 -3.77
N GLN A 101 -6.76 -7.30 -3.65
CA GLN A 101 -6.68 -8.62 -3.01
C GLN A 101 -5.57 -9.51 -3.58
N SER A 102 -5.43 -9.56 -4.89
CA SER A 102 -4.38 -10.37 -5.56
C SER A 102 -2.98 -9.88 -5.20
N THR A 103 -2.75 -8.58 -5.21
CA THR A 103 -1.45 -7.98 -4.87
C THR A 103 -1.10 -8.21 -3.40
N LEU A 104 -2.05 -7.98 -2.49
CA LEU A 104 -1.88 -8.24 -1.06
C LEU A 104 -1.66 -9.73 -0.79
N GLY A 105 -2.37 -10.61 -1.50
CA GLY A 105 -2.18 -12.07 -1.42
C GLY A 105 -0.75 -12.49 -1.77
N ASN A 106 -0.17 -11.91 -2.83
CA ASN A 106 1.21 -12.18 -3.20
C ASN A 106 2.23 -11.69 -2.16
N LEU A 107 1.98 -10.52 -1.56
CA LEU A 107 2.81 -9.98 -0.48
C LEU A 107 2.79 -10.90 0.75
N ILE A 108 1.61 -11.26 1.21
CA ILE A 108 1.42 -12.13 2.38
C ILE A 108 2.04 -13.52 2.13
N ALA A 109 1.83 -14.09 0.94
CA ALA A 109 2.44 -15.34 0.54
C ALA A 109 3.97 -15.24 0.51
N GLY A 110 4.54 -14.14 0.00
CA GLY A 110 5.97 -13.88 0.02
C GLY A 110 6.56 -13.87 1.42
N PHE A 111 5.89 -13.19 2.37
CA PHE A 111 6.28 -13.23 3.78
C PHE A 111 6.20 -14.64 4.37
N ALA A 112 5.12 -15.38 4.07
CA ALA A 112 4.94 -16.76 4.54
C ALA A 112 6.05 -17.69 4.02
N LEU A 113 6.37 -17.61 2.74
CA LEU A 113 7.44 -18.40 2.12
C LEU A 113 8.82 -18.08 2.73
N LEU A 114 9.10 -16.79 3.00
CA LEU A 114 10.33 -16.36 3.67
C LEU A 114 10.43 -16.85 5.11
N PHE A 115 9.30 -16.90 5.82
CA PHE A 115 9.24 -17.30 7.23
C PHE A 115 9.29 -18.82 7.39
N TYR A 116 8.41 -19.54 6.69
CA TYR A 116 8.33 -21.01 6.78
C TYR A 116 9.42 -21.74 5.99
N ARG A 117 9.98 -21.11 4.96
CA ARG A 117 11.07 -21.62 4.12
C ARG A 117 10.86 -23.05 3.62
N PRO A 118 9.76 -23.35 2.96
CA PRO A 118 9.52 -24.68 2.40
C PRO A 118 10.58 -25.07 1.36
N PHE A 119 11.16 -24.09 0.70
CA PHE A 119 12.30 -24.18 -0.20
C PHE A 119 13.22 -22.95 -0.01
N ARG A 120 14.43 -23.00 -0.53
CA ARG A 120 15.43 -21.92 -0.43
C ARG A 120 15.93 -21.54 -1.82
N VAL A 121 16.53 -20.36 -1.91
CA VAL A 121 17.31 -19.96 -3.09
C VAL A 121 18.43 -21.00 -3.32
N GLY A 122 18.57 -21.48 -4.56
CA GLY A 122 19.46 -22.55 -4.95
C GLY A 122 18.83 -23.95 -4.92
N ASP A 123 17.66 -24.15 -4.29
CA ASP A 123 16.98 -25.45 -4.32
C ASP A 123 16.43 -25.76 -5.70
N GLN A 124 16.54 -27.02 -6.12
CA GLN A 124 15.86 -27.53 -7.29
C GLN A 124 14.48 -28.00 -6.90
N VAL A 125 13.46 -27.45 -7.56
CA VAL A 125 12.05 -27.73 -7.28
C VAL A 125 11.33 -28.15 -8.54
N GLN A 126 10.34 -29.02 -8.38
CA GLN A 126 9.44 -29.41 -9.43
C GLN A 126 8.04 -28.84 -9.13
N LEU A 127 7.51 -28.10 -10.08
CA LEU A 127 6.25 -27.38 -9.97
C LEU A 127 5.21 -27.98 -10.92
N ALA A 128 3.98 -28.11 -10.47
CA ALA A 128 2.86 -28.39 -11.34
C ALA A 128 2.43 -27.10 -12.06
N THR A 129 2.53 -27.10 -13.38
CA THR A 129 2.09 -25.98 -14.24
C THR A 129 0.97 -26.46 -15.18
N PRO A 130 0.21 -25.56 -15.81
CA PRO A 130 -0.79 -25.94 -16.81
C PRO A 130 -0.23 -26.74 -18.00
N LYS A 131 1.09 -26.66 -18.24
CA LYS A 131 1.79 -27.39 -19.31
C LYS A 131 2.42 -28.71 -18.84
N GLY A 132 2.22 -29.07 -17.56
CA GLY A 132 2.82 -30.26 -16.94
C GLY A 132 3.78 -29.93 -15.82
N LEU A 133 4.58 -30.91 -15.42
CA LEU A 133 5.60 -30.74 -14.38
C LEU A 133 6.84 -30.06 -14.96
N VAL A 134 7.23 -28.96 -14.35
CA VAL A 134 8.43 -28.21 -14.72
C VAL A 134 9.43 -28.31 -13.57
N THR A 135 10.67 -28.70 -13.90
CA THR A 135 11.79 -28.71 -12.96
C THR A 135 12.60 -27.44 -13.16
N ALA A 136 12.82 -26.69 -12.08
CA ALA A 136 13.56 -25.44 -12.12
C ALA A 136 14.35 -25.22 -10.82
N VAL A 137 15.35 -24.35 -10.87
CA VAL A 137 16.13 -23.92 -9.71
C VAL A 137 15.62 -22.55 -9.24
N VAL A 138 15.43 -22.39 -7.95
CA VAL A 138 15.02 -21.12 -7.35
C VAL A 138 16.21 -20.15 -7.40
N ASP A 139 16.07 -19.09 -8.19
CA ASP A 139 17.11 -18.07 -8.34
C ASP A 139 16.98 -16.97 -7.26
N SER A 140 15.80 -16.39 -7.15
CA SER A 140 15.57 -15.32 -6.18
C SER A 140 14.10 -15.25 -5.77
N MET A 141 13.85 -14.59 -4.63
CA MET A 141 12.52 -14.35 -4.10
C MET A 141 12.37 -12.86 -3.80
N THR A 142 11.33 -12.26 -4.36
CA THR A 142 10.91 -10.89 -4.08
C THR A 142 9.65 -10.87 -3.22
N LEU A 143 9.17 -9.70 -2.84
CA LEU A 143 7.92 -9.59 -2.07
C LEU A 143 6.68 -10.12 -2.83
N GLY A 144 6.66 -10.03 -4.16
CA GLY A 144 5.51 -10.42 -4.98
C GLY A 144 5.71 -11.70 -5.78
N TYR A 145 6.94 -12.04 -6.11
CA TYR A 145 7.27 -13.10 -7.07
C TYR A 145 8.47 -13.93 -6.62
N THR A 146 8.42 -15.22 -6.96
CA THR A 146 9.56 -16.14 -6.94
C THR A 146 10.05 -16.30 -8.37
N ILE A 147 11.36 -16.16 -8.58
CA ILE A 147 12.04 -16.25 -9.87
C ILE A 147 12.79 -17.58 -9.89
N LEU A 148 12.57 -18.36 -10.95
CA LEU A 148 13.21 -19.65 -11.13
C LEU A 148 13.84 -19.70 -12.53
N HIS A 149 14.83 -20.60 -12.72
CA HIS A 149 15.41 -20.91 -14.03
C HIS A 149 15.23 -22.40 -14.32
N ASP A 150 14.77 -22.71 -15.54
CA ASP A 150 14.69 -24.09 -16.02
C ASP A 150 16.04 -24.60 -16.57
N SER A 151 16.06 -25.85 -17.06
CA SER A 151 17.27 -26.47 -17.65
C SER A 151 17.76 -25.79 -18.94
N GLU A 152 16.89 -25.03 -19.60
CA GLU A 152 17.20 -24.27 -20.83
C GLU A 152 17.62 -22.83 -20.51
N ASN A 153 17.74 -22.49 -19.21
CA ASN A 153 18.05 -21.16 -18.70
C ASN A 153 16.95 -20.13 -18.99
N ASN A 154 15.70 -20.58 -19.25
CA ASN A 154 14.56 -19.67 -19.31
C ASN A 154 14.19 -19.23 -17.89
N GLN A 155 13.88 -17.93 -17.76
CA GLN A 155 13.40 -17.38 -16.51
C GLN A 155 11.90 -17.62 -16.35
N ILE A 156 11.52 -18.26 -15.25
CA ILE A 156 10.13 -18.53 -14.87
C ILE A 156 9.78 -17.63 -13.69
N ILE A 157 8.86 -16.70 -13.89
CA ILE A 157 8.41 -15.76 -12.85
C ILE A 157 7.05 -16.23 -12.34
N VAL A 158 6.99 -16.62 -11.08
CA VAL A 158 5.78 -17.17 -10.45
C VAL A 158 5.33 -16.24 -9.33
N PRO A 159 4.05 -15.78 -9.31
CA PRO A 159 3.51 -15.05 -8.18
C PRO A 159 3.62 -15.86 -6.89
N ASN A 160 3.99 -15.22 -5.78
CA ASN A 160 4.19 -15.92 -4.52
C ASN A 160 2.94 -16.63 -4.01
N SER A 161 1.75 -16.09 -4.27
CA SER A 161 0.47 -16.73 -3.92
C SER A 161 0.29 -18.06 -4.65
N VAL A 162 0.76 -18.15 -5.90
CA VAL A 162 0.76 -19.41 -6.67
C VAL A 162 1.76 -20.39 -6.08
N MET A 163 2.99 -19.93 -5.80
CA MET A 163 4.03 -20.75 -5.15
C MET A 163 3.57 -21.32 -3.80
N ALA A 164 2.81 -20.56 -3.03
CA ALA A 164 2.29 -20.99 -1.73
C ALA A 164 1.10 -21.97 -1.84
N SER A 165 0.42 -22.03 -2.98
CA SER A 165 -0.79 -22.82 -3.17
C SER A 165 -0.59 -24.11 -4.00
N VAL A 166 0.49 -24.20 -4.79
CA VAL A 166 0.78 -25.38 -5.61
C VAL A 166 1.56 -26.42 -4.82
N VAL A 167 1.46 -27.68 -5.28
CA VAL A 167 2.32 -28.75 -4.77
C VAL A 167 3.73 -28.56 -5.33
N ILE A 168 4.70 -28.44 -4.45
CA ILE A 168 6.12 -28.29 -4.78
C ILE A 168 6.83 -29.55 -4.31
N ILE A 169 7.54 -30.20 -5.23
CA ILE A 169 8.43 -31.31 -4.91
C ILE A 169 9.84 -30.74 -4.87
N ARG A 170 10.43 -30.73 -3.69
CA ARG A 170 11.84 -30.37 -3.54
C ARG A 170 12.71 -31.57 -3.91
N LEU A 171 13.48 -31.42 -4.96
CA LEU A 171 14.39 -32.47 -5.40
C LEU A 171 15.64 -32.43 -4.51
N ASN A 172 15.92 -33.57 -3.85
CA ASN A 172 17.13 -33.68 -3.02
C ASN A 172 18.34 -33.71 -3.97
N GLN A 173 19.17 -32.69 -3.94
CA GLN A 173 20.49 -32.81 -4.55
C GLN A 173 21.20 -33.90 -3.79
N LYS A 174 21.45 -35.05 -4.43
CA LYS A 174 22.41 -36.02 -3.88
C LYS A 174 23.74 -35.24 -3.69
N GLN A 175 24.12 -35.04 -2.45
CA GLN A 175 25.50 -34.61 -2.16
C GLN A 175 26.44 -35.61 -2.85
N PRO A 176 27.48 -35.11 -3.58
CA PRO A 176 28.50 -35.96 -4.19
C PRO A 176 29.31 -36.71 -3.13
#